data_1882e5d9b4a492659e31edc6e411732e
#
_entry.id   1882e5d9b4a492659e31edc6e411732e
#
_cell.length_a   1.000
_cell.length_b   1.000
_cell.length_c   1.000
_cell.angle_alpha   90.00
_cell.angle_beta   90.00
_cell.angle_gamma   90.00
#
_symmetry.space_group_name_H-M   'P 1'
#
loop_
_entity.id
_entity.type
_entity.pdbx_description
1 polymer ?
#
loop_
_entity_poly.entity_id
_entity_poly.type
_entity_poly.pdbx_seq_one_letter_code
_entity_poly.pdbx_strand_id
1 'polypeptide(L)'
;MAMIGYLGKSAEEGIQFIVSREVFRTPKNLKWSGSARYATHERHNTHALTEFTGLDPDRFSFDILLTAEMGVDPLKEVVKIWDYERDSEALGLVIGGKAYGKYRWNIKSHETKIEYTDKAGDMYAVEVTVELLEYLKGADQNTSSAAPATAPAPAAAPTGTGGGGASGGGSGGTTYTVKKGDNLWTLAKKFYGSGADYTKIYEANKDTIGKNPNLIYPGQTFTIPG
;
A
#
# COMPACT_ATOMS: atom_id res chain seq x y z
N MET A 1 -18.87 29.85 -2.61
CA MET A 1 -17.57 29.18 -2.52
C MET A 1 -17.75 27.73 -2.91
N ALA A 2 -17.01 27.24 -3.88
CA ALA A 2 -17.00 25.81 -4.21
C ALA A 2 -15.65 25.23 -3.76
N MET A 3 -15.69 24.37 -2.73
CA MET A 3 -14.53 23.57 -2.36
C MET A 3 -14.35 22.48 -3.41
N ILE A 4 -13.19 22.47 -4.07
CA ILE A 4 -12.87 21.48 -5.11
C ILE A 4 -12.10 20.28 -4.55
N GLY A 5 -11.58 20.37 -3.32
CA GLY A 5 -10.85 19.30 -2.70
C GLY A 5 -10.14 19.73 -1.43
N TYR A 6 -9.36 18.81 -0.88
CA TYR A 6 -8.53 19.05 0.31
C TYR A 6 -7.38 18.06 0.41
N LEU A 7 -6.35 18.45 1.14
CA LEU A 7 -5.30 17.58 1.67
C LEU A 7 -5.37 17.65 3.20
N GLY A 8 -5.71 16.57 3.88
CA GLY A 8 -5.84 16.56 5.33
C GLY A 8 -6.50 15.33 5.90
N LYS A 9 -6.75 15.34 7.21
CA LYS A 9 -7.53 14.31 7.92
C LYS A 9 -9.00 14.34 7.54
N SER A 10 -9.51 15.55 7.39
CA SER A 10 -10.88 15.86 7.00
C SER A 10 -10.92 17.10 6.09
N ALA A 11 -12.08 17.37 5.52
CA ALA A 11 -12.30 18.56 4.68
C ALA A 11 -12.22 19.86 5.49
N GLU A 12 -12.51 19.83 6.80
CA GLU A 12 -12.55 21.00 7.67
C GLU A 12 -11.17 21.35 8.23
N GLU A 13 -10.39 20.35 8.61
CA GLU A 13 -9.06 20.52 9.23
C GLU A 13 -7.94 20.61 8.19
N GLY A 14 -8.17 20.07 6.98
CA GLY A 14 -7.18 20.00 5.93
C GLY A 14 -6.88 21.34 5.25
N ILE A 15 -5.89 21.31 4.37
CA ILE A 15 -5.60 22.37 3.42
C ILE A 15 -6.67 22.30 2.35
N GLN A 16 -7.57 23.24 2.32
CA GLN A 16 -8.70 23.24 1.41
C GLN A 16 -8.29 23.81 0.04
N PHE A 17 -8.71 23.14 -1.02
CA PHE A 17 -8.63 23.65 -2.38
C PHE A 17 -9.97 24.29 -2.74
N ILE A 18 -9.95 25.60 -2.96
CA ILE A 18 -11.15 26.41 -3.12
C ILE A 18 -11.06 27.22 -4.41
N VAL A 19 -12.16 27.28 -5.14
CA VAL A 19 -12.35 28.21 -6.26
C VAL A 19 -13.58 29.05 -6.00
N SER A 20 -13.39 30.35 -5.87
CA SER A 20 -14.46 31.35 -5.80
C SER A 20 -14.01 32.62 -6.52
N ARG A 21 -14.89 33.62 -6.61
CA ARG A 21 -14.51 34.94 -7.15
C ARG A 21 -13.52 35.69 -6.26
N GLU A 22 -13.49 35.34 -4.95
CA GLU A 22 -12.69 36.01 -3.92
C GLU A 22 -11.52 35.17 -3.46
N VAL A 23 -11.61 33.83 -3.57
CA VAL A 23 -10.57 32.90 -3.14
C VAL A 23 -10.25 31.94 -4.27
N PHE A 24 -8.99 31.93 -4.68
CA PHE A 24 -8.48 31.03 -5.70
C PHE A 24 -7.29 30.23 -5.15
N ARG A 25 -7.56 29.03 -4.66
CA ARG A 25 -6.56 28.13 -4.08
C ARG A 25 -6.68 26.78 -4.79
N THR A 26 -6.05 26.68 -5.95
CA THR A 26 -6.11 25.49 -6.78
C THR A 26 -4.73 24.86 -6.86
N PRO A 27 -4.59 23.55 -6.68
CA PRO A 27 -3.33 22.88 -6.93
C PRO A 27 -3.01 22.91 -8.42
N LYS A 28 -1.72 23.17 -8.72
CA LYS A 28 -1.16 23.19 -10.08
C LYS A 28 -0.10 22.11 -10.20
N ASN A 29 0.32 21.85 -11.44
CA ASN A 29 1.45 20.94 -11.74
C ASN A 29 1.30 19.56 -11.07
N LEU A 30 0.07 19.04 -11.02
CA LEU A 30 -0.20 17.74 -10.42
C LEU A 30 0.59 16.64 -11.15
N LYS A 31 1.40 15.90 -10.40
CA LYS A 31 2.19 14.80 -10.93
C LYS A 31 2.04 13.59 -10.03
N TRP A 32 1.61 12.48 -10.60
CA TRP A 32 1.50 11.20 -9.92
C TRP A 32 2.46 10.20 -10.57
N SER A 33 3.27 9.54 -9.77
CA SER A 33 4.23 8.55 -10.24
C SER A 33 4.28 7.37 -9.29
N GLY A 34 4.36 6.19 -9.86
CA GLY A 34 4.57 4.92 -9.18
C GLY A 34 5.60 4.10 -9.91
N SER A 35 6.21 3.14 -9.26
CA SER A 35 7.16 2.21 -9.86
C SER A 35 6.98 0.79 -9.35
N ALA A 36 7.25 -0.16 -10.24
CA ALA A 36 7.32 -1.57 -9.93
C ALA A 36 8.78 -2.01 -9.91
N ARG A 37 9.13 -2.85 -8.95
CA ARG A 37 10.46 -3.44 -8.83
C ARG A 37 10.50 -4.81 -9.48
N TYR A 38 11.53 -5.04 -10.27
CA TYR A 38 11.81 -6.32 -10.91
C TYR A 38 13.23 -6.77 -10.61
N ALA A 39 13.39 -8.03 -10.22
CA ALA A 39 14.68 -8.70 -10.22
C ALA A 39 14.93 -9.28 -11.62
N THR A 40 16.16 -9.18 -12.10
CA THR A 40 16.58 -9.75 -13.38
C THR A 40 17.57 -10.87 -13.11
N HIS A 41 17.24 -12.07 -13.59
CA HIS A 41 18.10 -13.25 -13.52
C HIS A 41 18.71 -13.54 -14.89
N GLU A 42 20.02 -13.36 -14.98
CA GLU A 42 20.74 -13.68 -16.21
C GLU A 42 20.74 -15.18 -16.48
N ARG A 43 20.51 -15.55 -17.74
CA ARG A 43 20.58 -16.93 -18.22
C ARG A 43 21.65 -17.04 -19.30
N HIS A 44 22.38 -18.14 -19.26
CA HIS A 44 23.42 -18.41 -20.28
C HIS A 44 22.76 -18.67 -21.64
N ASN A 45 23.14 -17.89 -22.66
CA ASN A 45 22.67 -17.98 -24.07
C ASN A 45 21.14 -17.78 -24.29
N THR A 46 20.40 -17.18 -23.36
CA THR A 46 18.97 -16.88 -23.53
C THR A 46 18.63 -15.50 -22.97
N HIS A 47 17.40 -15.03 -23.22
CA HIS A 47 16.92 -13.79 -22.61
C HIS A 47 16.89 -13.91 -21.08
N ALA A 48 17.26 -12.83 -20.39
CA ALA A 48 17.17 -12.74 -18.94
C ALA A 48 15.72 -12.93 -18.47
N LEU A 49 15.53 -13.63 -17.35
CA LEU A 49 14.24 -13.75 -16.70
C LEU A 49 14.02 -12.56 -15.79
N THR A 50 12.87 -11.90 -15.91
CA THR A 50 12.46 -10.82 -14.99
C THR A 50 11.40 -11.34 -14.04
N GLU A 51 11.59 -11.10 -12.75
CA GLU A 51 10.66 -11.46 -11.68
C GLU A 51 10.15 -10.20 -10.98
N PHE A 52 8.84 -10.07 -10.84
CA PHE A 52 8.24 -8.97 -10.08
C PHE A 52 8.51 -9.14 -8.59
N THR A 53 9.18 -8.17 -7.97
CA THR A 53 9.56 -8.20 -6.55
C THR A 53 8.72 -7.30 -5.66
N GLY A 54 7.88 -6.43 -6.24
CA GLY A 54 6.98 -5.57 -5.48
C GLY A 54 6.73 -4.23 -6.14
N LEU A 55 5.98 -3.39 -5.43
CA LEU A 55 5.72 -2.01 -5.80
C LEU A 55 6.47 -1.08 -4.84
N ASP A 56 6.99 0.01 -5.36
CA ASP A 56 7.42 1.13 -4.53
C ASP A 56 6.20 1.96 -4.11
N PRO A 57 6.27 2.68 -3.00
CA PRO A 57 5.23 3.63 -2.64
C PRO A 57 5.05 4.69 -3.73
N ASP A 58 3.81 4.97 -4.09
CA ASP A 58 3.48 6.01 -5.04
C ASP A 58 3.89 7.39 -4.52
N ARG A 59 4.19 8.29 -5.44
CA ARG A 59 4.53 9.68 -5.14
C ARG A 59 3.54 10.59 -5.86
N PHE A 60 3.11 11.62 -5.15
CA PHE A 60 2.26 12.66 -5.72
C PHE A 60 2.85 14.03 -5.38
N SER A 61 2.94 14.92 -6.35
CA SER A 61 3.41 16.28 -6.11
C SER A 61 2.47 17.29 -6.76
N PHE A 62 2.39 18.46 -6.16
CA PHE A 62 1.63 19.60 -6.68
C PHE A 62 2.16 20.89 -6.08
N ASP A 63 1.86 21.98 -6.79
CA ASP A 63 2.14 23.33 -6.33
C ASP A 63 0.84 24.03 -5.95
N ILE A 64 0.87 24.85 -4.91
CA ILE A 64 -0.24 25.67 -4.48
C ILE A 64 0.23 27.11 -4.26
N LEU A 65 -0.49 28.07 -4.83
CA LEU A 65 -0.26 29.49 -4.61
C LEU A 65 -1.15 29.97 -3.47
N LEU A 66 -0.54 30.55 -2.45
CA LEU A 66 -1.20 31.13 -1.29
C LEU A 66 -0.98 32.63 -1.29
N THR A 67 -2.05 33.42 -1.35
CA THR A 67 -1.96 34.88 -1.40
C THR A 67 -2.89 35.52 -0.36
N ALA A 68 -2.37 36.52 0.34
CA ALA A 68 -3.16 37.30 1.30
C ALA A 68 -4.31 38.08 0.64
N GLU A 69 -4.13 38.46 -0.64
CA GLU A 69 -5.17 39.14 -1.43
C GLU A 69 -6.44 38.30 -1.57
N MET A 70 -6.31 36.98 -1.51
CA MET A 70 -7.43 36.02 -1.61
C MET A 70 -7.99 35.61 -0.25
N GLY A 71 -7.78 36.41 0.80
CA GLY A 71 -8.32 36.15 2.15
C GLY A 71 -7.68 34.95 2.86
N VAL A 72 -6.51 34.56 2.44
CA VAL A 72 -5.71 33.47 3.01
C VAL A 72 -4.55 34.07 3.79
N ASP A 73 -4.27 33.58 4.98
CA ASP A 73 -3.02 33.88 5.68
C ASP A 73 -1.95 32.86 5.22
N PRO A 74 -1.00 33.26 4.35
CA PRO A 74 -0.04 32.32 3.77
C PRO A 74 0.81 31.63 4.85
N LEU A 75 1.21 32.36 5.89
CA LEU A 75 2.04 31.82 6.97
C LEU A 75 1.32 30.71 7.73
N LYS A 76 0.04 30.89 8.06
CA LYS A 76 -0.73 29.86 8.76
C LYS A 76 -0.88 28.59 7.95
N GLU A 77 -1.08 28.70 6.65
CA GLU A 77 -1.21 27.51 5.79
C GLU A 77 0.12 26.79 5.60
N VAL A 78 1.23 27.52 5.49
CA VAL A 78 2.57 26.93 5.46
C VAL A 78 2.89 26.22 6.76
N VAL A 79 2.58 26.84 7.92
CA VAL A 79 2.77 26.20 9.24
C VAL A 79 1.95 24.91 9.35
N LYS A 80 0.71 24.90 8.85
CA LYS A 80 -0.12 23.69 8.84
C LYS A 80 0.52 22.55 7.99
N ILE A 81 1.17 22.89 6.86
CA ILE A 81 1.92 21.91 6.06
C ILE A 81 3.09 21.35 6.86
N TRP A 82 3.83 22.21 7.57
CA TRP A 82 4.95 21.80 8.43
C TRP A 82 4.51 20.89 9.57
N ASP A 83 3.39 21.21 10.21
CA ASP A 83 2.84 20.39 11.30
C ASP A 83 2.49 18.98 10.79
N TYR A 84 1.80 18.89 9.65
CA TYR A 84 1.48 17.59 9.04
C TYR A 84 2.72 16.78 8.65
N GLU A 85 3.77 17.44 8.17
CA GLU A 85 5.03 16.78 7.84
C GLU A 85 5.74 16.26 9.09
N ARG A 86 5.85 17.08 10.14
CA ARG A 86 6.54 16.72 11.39
C ARG A 86 5.83 15.63 12.16
N ASP A 87 4.52 15.68 12.20
CA ASP A 87 3.71 14.69 12.89
C ASP A 87 3.58 13.40 12.10
N SER A 88 4.13 13.34 10.89
CA SER A 88 4.04 12.19 9.97
C SER A 88 2.62 11.69 9.81
N GLU A 89 1.68 12.62 9.67
CA GLU A 89 0.26 12.30 9.64
C GLU A 89 -0.18 11.71 8.30
N ALA A 90 -1.04 10.70 8.40
CA ALA A 90 -1.62 10.05 7.22
C ALA A 90 -2.83 10.85 6.71
N LEU A 91 -2.65 11.56 5.60
CA LEU A 91 -3.58 12.51 5.02
C LEU A 91 -4.39 11.90 3.86
N GLY A 92 -5.62 12.33 3.70
CA GLY A 92 -6.41 12.07 2.50
C GLY A 92 -6.19 13.19 1.47
N LEU A 93 -6.02 12.84 0.21
CA LEU A 93 -5.99 13.78 -0.92
C LEU A 93 -7.27 13.63 -1.73
N VAL A 94 -8.07 14.68 -1.78
CA VAL A 94 -9.32 14.74 -2.56
C VAL A 94 -9.24 15.92 -3.51
N ILE A 95 -9.47 15.71 -4.79
CA ILE A 95 -9.50 16.75 -5.82
C ILE A 95 -10.68 16.46 -6.75
N GLY A 96 -11.51 17.48 -7.03
CA GLY A 96 -12.68 17.30 -7.87
C GLY A 96 -13.70 16.30 -7.32
N GLY A 97 -13.80 16.17 -5.99
CA GLY A 97 -14.67 15.21 -5.33
C GLY A 97 -14.22 13.75 -5.43
N LYS A 98 -13.02 13.50 -5.97
CA LYS A 98 -12.43 12.16 -6.07
C LYS A 98 -11.21 12.03 -5.17
N ALA A 99 -11.13 10.92 -4.44
CA ALA A 99 -9.94 10.59 -3.66
C ALA A 99 -8.81 10.14 -4.60
N TYR A 100 -7.63 10.67 -4.39
CA TYR A 100 -6.42 10.32 -5.12
C TYR A 100 -5.55 9.40 -4.26
N GLY A 101 -5.17 8.26 -4.83
CA GLY A 101 -4.45 7.18 -4.14
C GLY A 101 -5.38 6.14 -3.53
N LYS A 102 -4.90 4.91 -3.48
CA LYS A 102 -5.59 3.78 -2.82
C LYS A 102 -5.48 3.87 -1.31
N TYR A 103 -4.36 4.43 -0.85
CA TYR A 103 -4.02 4.60 0.54
C TYR A 103 -3.95 6.08 0.90
N ARG A 104 -3.55 6.37 2.13
CA ARG A 104 -3.33 7.75 2.56
C ARG A 104 -1.95 8.23 2.12
N TRP A 105 -1.70 9.52 2.34
CA TRP A 105 -0.47 10.18 1.95
C TRP A 105 0.22 10.79 3.17
N ASN A 106 1.54 10.68 3.24
CA ASN A 106 2.36 11.49 4.14
C ASN A 106 3.04 12.58 3.35
N ILE A 107 3.19 13.76 3.94
CA ILE A 107 4.03 14.79 3.35
C ILE A 107 5.49 14.32 3.51
N LYS A 108 6.16 14.12 2.39
CA LYS A 108 7.57 13.73 2.34
C LYS A 108 8.48 14.94 2.46
N SER A 109 8.13 16.00 1.74
CA SER A 109 8.86 17.26 1.71
C SER A 109 7.95 18.37 1.20
N HIS A 110 8.28 19.58 1.58
CA HIS A 110 7.70 20.79 1.01
C HIS A 110 8.80 21.80 0.70
N GLU A 111 8.55 22.62 -0.31
CA GLU A 111 9.37 23.76 -0.67
C GLU A 111 8.51 25.00 -0.70
N THR A 112 8.92 26.03 0.01
CA THR A 112 8.18 27.28 0.11
C THR A 112 9.00 28.40 -0.53
N LYS A 113 8.44 28.99 -1.60
CA LYS A 113 9.03 30.11 -2.30
C LYS A 113 8.20 31.37 -2.02
N ILE A 114 8.79 32.33 -1.34
CA ILE A 114 8.16 33.63 -1.07
C ILE A 114 8.30 34.48 -2.33
N GLU A 115 7.16 34.77 -2.97
CA GLU A 115 7.13 35.60 -4.18
C GLU A 115 7.09 37.09 -3.82
N TYR A 116 6.26 37.45 -2.83
CA TYR A 116 6.10 38.84 -2.38
C TYR A 116 5.90 38.89 -0.88
N THR A 117 6.46 39.96 -0.28
CA THR A 117 6.18 40.37 1.10
C THR A 117 5.43 41.68 1.12
N ASP A 118 4.68 41.93 2.16
CA ASP A 118 4.04 43.24 2.37
C ASP A 118 5.04 44.26 2.94
N LYS A 119 4.56 45.50 3.21
CA LYS A 119 5.36 46.60 3.75
C LYS A 119 5.88 46.34 5.18
N ALA A 120 5.25 45.42 5.91
CA ALA A 120 5.64 45.02 7.25
C ALA A 120 6.66 43.85 7.21
N GLY A 121 6.87 43.23 6.04
CA GLY A 121 7.73 42.08 5.85
C GLY A 121 7.01 40.75 5.98
N ASP A 122 5.69 40.77 6.12
CA ASP A 122 4.87 39.57 6.20
C ASP A 122 4.72 38.91 4.81
N MET A 123 4.50 37.61 4.79
CA MET A 123 4.31 36.85 3.54
C MET A 123 3.00 37.26 2.87
N TYR A 124 3.08 37.87 1.71
CA TYR A 124 1.91 38.30 0.94
C TYR A 124 1.51 37.28 -0.13
N ALA A 125 2.48 36.76 -0.89
CA ALA A 125 2.27 35.71 -1.87
C ALA A 125 3.36 34.67 -1.78
N VAL A 126 2.98 33.40 -1.69
CA VAL A 126 3.87 32.28 -1.48
C VAL A 126 3.44 31.11 -2.37
N GLU A 127 4.38 30.58 -3.11
CA GLU A 127 4.20 29.30 -3.83
C GLU A 127 4.78 28.17 -2.99
N VAL A 128 3.96 27.15 -2.75
CA VAL A 128 4.36 25.96 -1.96
C VAL A 128 4.26 24.74 -2.85
N THR A 129 5.39 24.08 -3.05
CA THR A 129 5.46 22.76 -3.69
C THR A 129 5.41 21.70 -2.60
N VAL A 130 4.48 20.76 -2.72
CA VAL A 130 4.30 19.66 -1.76
C VAL A 130 4.56 18.33 -2.45
N GLU A 131 5.46 17.54 -1.88
CA GLU A 131 5.67 16.16 -2.28
C GLU A 131 5.05 15.21 -1.27
N LEU A 132 4.19 14.34 -1.75
CA LEU A 132 3.51 13.31 -0.97
C LEU A 132 4.09 11.94 -1.29
N LEU A 133 4.17 11.10 -0.27
CA LEU A 133 4.52 9.69 -0.37
C LEU A 133 3.35 8.85 0.12
N GLU A 134 3.00 7.81 -0.62
CA GLU A 134 1.95 6.89 -0.23
C GLU A 134 2.27 6.22 1.11
N TYR A 135 1.32 6.27 2.04
CA TYR A 135 1.46 5.71 3.38
C TYR A 135 0.68 4.41 3.51
N LEU A 136 1.43 3.32 3.72
CA LEU A 136 0.92 1.99 4.00
C LEU A 136 1.11 1.69 5.49
N LYS A 137 0.02 1.62 6.25
CA LYS A 137 0.09 1.13 7.62
C LYS A 137 0.44 -0.35 7.61
N GLY A 138 1.33 -0.80 8.51
CA GLY A 138 1.85 -2.17 8.50
C GLY A 138 0.81 -3.30 8.49
N ALA A 139 -0.44 -3.02 8.90
CA ALA A 139 -1.58 -3.95 8.80
C ALA A 139 -2.14 -4.05 7.36
N ASP A 140 -1.97 -3.01 6.55
CA ASP A 140 -2.50 -2.94 5.19
C ASP A 140 -1.56 -3.60 4.17
N GLN A 141 -0.31 -3.86 4.56
CA GLN A 141 0.67 -4.54 3.71
C GLN A 141 0.27 -6.00 3.41
N ASN A 142 -0.56 -6.60 4.24
CA ASN A 142 -1.06 -7.96 4.00
C ASN A 142 -2.21 -8.04 2.99
N THR A 143 -2.79 -6.92 2.56
CA THR A 143 -3.91 -6.88 1.60
C THR A 143 -3.49 -6.45 0.19
N SER A 144 -2.23 -6.05 -0.01
CA SER A 144 -1.72 -5.55 -1.29
C SER A 144 -1.10 -6.63 -2.20
N SER A 145 -1.46 -7.90 -2.01
CA SER A 145 -1.29 -8.87 -3.10
C SER A 145 -2.46 -8.70 -4.07
N ALA A 146 -2.40 -7.66 -4.91
CA ALA A 146 -3.21 -7.63 -6.11
C ALA A 146 -2.87 -8.89 -6.90
N ALA A 147 -3.90 -9.70 -7.14
CA ALA A 147 -3.78 -10.89 -7.96
C ALA A 147 -3.14 -10.51 -9.30
N PRO A 148 -2.11 -11.23 -9.76
CA PRO A 148 -1.63 -11.06 -11.10
C PRO A 148 -2.78 -11.35 -12.05
N ALA A 149 -3.00 -10.43 -12.99
CA ALA A 149 -3.92 -10.65 -14.10
C ALA A 149 -3.57 -11.99 -14.73
N THR A 150 -4.57 -12.83 -14.84
CA THR A 150 -4.52 -14.16 -15.42
C THR A 150 -3.85 -14.10 -16.81
N ALA A 151 -2.63 -14.56 -16.90
CA ALA A 151 -2.05 -14.91 -18.20
C ALA A 151 -2.76 -16.18 -18.70
N PRO A 152 -3.09 -16.29 -20.00
CA PRO A 152 -3.78 -17.45 -20.51
C PRO A 152 -2.91 -18.70 -20.38
N ALA A 153 -3.51 -19.75 -19.84
CA ALA A 153 -2.91 -21.05 -19.68
C ALA A 153 -2.44 -21.62 -21.05
N PRO A 154 -1.25 -22.21 -21.12
CA PRO A 154 -0.96 -23.11 -22.24
C PRO A 154 -1.72 -24.41 -22.07
N ALA A 155 -2.22 -24.89 -23.18
CA ALA A 155 -3.09 -26.03 -23.37
C ALA A 155 -2.61 -27.32 -22.71
N ALA A 156 -3.59 -28.11 -22.30
CA ALA A 156 -3.50 -29.45 -21.78
C ALA A 156 -2.84 -30.46 -22.74
N ALA A 157 -2.16 -31.42 -22.18
CA ALA A 157 -2.00 -32.75 -22.73
C ALA A 157 -1.73 -33.77 -21.61
N PRO A 158 -1.92 -35.11 -21.83
CA PRO A 158 -3.11 -35.76 -21.30
C PRO A 158 -2.80 -36.83 -20.22
N THR A 159 -3.86 -37.17 -19.46
CA THR A 159 -4.17 -38.43 -18.76
C THR A 159 -3.08 -39.50 -18.60
N GLY A 160 -2.77 -39.80 -17.33
CA GLY A 160 -2.17 -41.08 -16.92
C GLY A 160 -2.84 -41.55 -15.63
N THR A 161 -3.61 -42.57 -15.77
CA THR A 161 -4.36 -43.37 -14.80
C THR A 161 -3.44 -44.18 -13.90
N GLY A 162 -3.82 -44.36 -12.63
CA GLY A 162 -3.36 -45.42 -11.72
C GLY A 162 -2.91 -44.84 -10.38
N GLY A 163 -3.48 -45.14 -9.28
CA GLY A 163 -4.01 -46.37 -8.76
C GLY A 163 -3.39 -46.58 -7.39
N GLY A 164 -4.21 -46.50 -6.33
CA GLY A 164 -4.15 -47.38 -5.19
C GLY A 164 -3.05 -47.18 -4.16
N GLY A 165 -3.46 -47.02 -2.91
CA GLY A 165 -2.63 -47.41 -1.79
C GLY A 165 -3.05 -46.71 -0.49
N ALA A 166 -3.96 -47.32 0.17
CA ALA A 166 -4.37 -47.02 1.56
C ALA A 166 -3.33 -47.50 2.56
N SER A 167 -3.50 -47.00 3.76
CA SER A 167 -3.04 -47.52 5.06
C SER A 167 -1.89 -46.71 5.66
N GLY A 168 -1.96 -46.23 6.86
CA GLY A 168 -2.74 -46.56 8.04
C GLY A 168 -2.14 -45.85 9.21
N GLY A 169 -2.88 -45.62 10.25
CA GLY A 169 -2.30 -45.41 11.57
C GLY A 169 -2.57 -44.03 12.19
N GLY A 170 -3.74 -43.89 12.74
CA GLY A 170 -4.08 -43.51 14.08
C GLY A 170 -3.36 -42.32 14.75
N SER A 171 -4.04 -41.21 14.76
CA SER A 171 -4.26 -40.37 15.94
C SER A 171 -5.20 -39.24 15.50
N GLY A 172 -6.22 -38.92 16.29
CA GLY A 172 -7.31 -38.04 15.90
C GLY A 172 -6.86 -36.63 15.55
N GLY A 173 -6.41 -36.42 14.33
CA GLY A 173 -6.06 -35.14 13.79
C GLY A 173 -7.24 -34.55 13.00
N THR A 174 -7.53 -33.27 13.21
CA THR A 174 -8.49 -32.53 12.41
C THR A 174 -7.89 -32.17 11.07
N THR A 175 -8.60 -32.46 9.97
CA THR A 175 -8.16 -32.06 8.63
C THR A 175 -8.56 -30.61 8.35
N TYR A 176 -7.64 -29.81 7.88
CA TYR A 176 -7.87 -28.40 7.53
C TYR A 176 -7.39 -28.10 6.12
N THR A 177 -8.24 -27.48 5.31
CA THR A 177 -7.86 -27.01 3.99
C THR A 177 -7.37 -25.57 4.09
N VAL A 178 -6.13 -25.33 3.66
CA VAL A 178 -5.47 -24.04 3.68
C VAL A 178 -6.24 -23.05 2.83
N LYS A 179 -6.54 -21.89 3.42
CA LYS A 179 -7.20 -20.77 2.75
C LYS A 179 -6.17 -19.70 2.37
N LYS A 180 -6.54 -18.83 1.45
CA LYS A 180 -5.70 -17.70 1.05
C LYS A 180 -5.42 -16.80 2.27
N GLY A 181 -4.13 -16.60 2.55
CA GLY A 181 -3.67 -15.80 3.70
C GLY A 181 -3.34 -16.61 4.95
N ASP A 182 -3.56 -17.93 4.96
CA ASP A 182 -3.14 -18.78 6.05
C ASP A 182 -1.61 -18.96 6.03
N ASN A 183 -1.02 -19.04 7.22
CA ASN A 183 0.33 -19.50 7.45
C ASN A 183 0.34 -20.46 8.65
N LEU A 184 1.38 -21.27 8.76
CA LEU A 184 1.46 -22.29 9.83
C LEU A 184 1.39 -21.69 11.24
N TRP A 185 1.90 -20.48 11.43
CA TRP A 185 1.85 -19.77 12.70
C TRP A 185 0.41 -19.40 13.10
N THR A 186 -0.38 -18.85 12.13
CA THR A 186 -1.78 -18.52 12.40
C THR A 186 -2.64 -19.75 12.58
N LEU A 187 -2.36 -20.83 11.85
CA LEU A 187 -3.03 -22.11 12.04
C LEU A 187 -2.72 -22.70 13.42
N ALA A 188 -1.45 -22.70 13.82
CA ALA A 188 -1.06 -23.17 15.16
C ALA A 188 -1.71 -22.34 16.27
N LYS A 189 -1.76 -21.01 16.12
CA LYS A 189 -2.46 -20.13 17.06
C LYS A 189 -3.96 -20.45 17.15
N LYS A 190 -4.58 -20.79 16.01
CA LYS A 190 -6.00 -21.11 15.91
C LYS A 190 -6.34 -22.46 16.57
N PHE A 191 -5.51 -23.49 16.38
CA PHE A 191 -5.79 -24.84 16.80
C PHE A 191 -5.17 -25.22 18.16
N TYR A 192 -4.03 -24.61 18.49
CA TYR A 192 -3.29 -24.88 19.73
C TYR A 192 -3.25 -23.70 20.71
N GLY A 193 -3.73 -22.52 20.27
CA GLY A 193 -3.65 -21.30 21.08
C GLY A 193 -2.27 -20.62 21.06
N SER A 194 -1.25 -21.27 20.53
CA SER A 194 0.13 -20.78 20.45
C SER A 194 0.67 -20.89 19.04
N GLY A 195 1.14 -19.78 18.48
CA GLY A 195 1.76 -19.78 17.15
C GLY A 195 3.09 -20.53 17.10
N ALA A 196 3.79 -20.65 18.24
CA ALA A 196 5.07 -21.37 18.33
C ALA A 196 4.93 -22.88 18.05
N ASP A 197 3.72 -23.42 18.22
CA ASP A 197 3.41 -24.83 17.95
C ASP A 197 3.25 -25.17 16.44
N TYR A 198 3.56 -24.23 15.55
CA TYR A 198 3.51 -24.46 14.10
C TYR A 198 4.36 -25.65 13.64
N THR A 199 5.40 -25.97 14.37
CA THR A 199 6.28 -27.10 14.09
C THR A 199 5.54 -28.42 14.13
N LYS A 200 4.55 -28.61 15.00
CA LYS A 200 3.69 -29.80 15.07
C LYS A 200 2.90 -30.00 13.79
N ILE A 201 2.31 -28.90 13.26
CA ILE A 201 1.59 -28.95 11.98
C ILE A 201 2.56 -29.22 10.84
N TYR A 202 3.74 -28.58 10.85
CA TYR A 202 4.74 -28.76 9.82
C TYR A 202 5.24 -30.21 9.75
N GLU A 203 5.59 -30.79 10.87
CA GLU A 203 6.11 -32.17 10.93
C GLU A 203 5.06 -33.19 10.47
N ALA A 204 3.79 -33.00 10.85
CA ALA A 204 2.70 -33.86 10.44
C ALA A 204 2.36 -33.76 8.94
N ASN A 205 2.78 -32.68 8.28
CA ASN A 205 2.46 -32.40 6.87
C ASN A 205 3.71 -32.12 6.01
N LYS A 206 4.87 -32.59 6.43
CA LYS A 206 6.15 -32.30 5.79
C LYS A 206 6.19 -32.73 4.32
N ASP A 207 5.51 -33.82 3.99
CA ASP A 207 5.44 -34.33 2.60
C ASP A 207 4.59 -33.43 1.70
N THR A 208 3.57 -32.79 2.27
CA THR A 208 2.67 -31.86 1.54
C THR A 208 3.24 -30.44 1.46
N ILE A 209 3.99 -30.02 2.49
CA ILE A 209 4.57 -28.66 2.58
C ILE A 209 5.95 -28.61 1.91
N GLY A 210 6.72 -29.70 2.01
CA GLY A 210 8.09 -29.75 1.52
C GLY A 210 9.11 -29.19 2.53
N LYS A 211 10.29 -28.79 2.02
CA LYS A 211 11.44 -28.39 2.87
C LYS A 211 11.29 -27.04 3.57
N ASN A 212 10.37 -26.18 3.11
CA ASN A 212 10.23 -24.82 3.65
C ASN A 212 8.85 -24.62 4.31
N PRO A 213 8.81 -24.50 5.66
CA PRO A 213 7.56 -24.34 6.40
C PRO A 213 6.80 -23.02 6.08
N ASN A 214 7.47 -22.05 5.47
CA ASN A 214 6.85 -20.80 5.10
C ASN A 214 6.16 -20.83 3.73
N LEU A 215 6.29 -21.94 2.98
CA LEU A 215 5.73 -22.14 1.66
C LEU A 215 4.51 -23.07 1.73
N ILE A 216 3.37 -22.52 2.10
CA ILE A 216 2.08 -23.21 2.04
C ILE A 216 1.17 -22.51 1.04
N TYR A 217 0.35 -23.28 0.33
CA TYR A 217 -0.50 -22.78 -0.74
C TYR A 217 -1.98 -23.02 -0.43
N PRO A 218 -2.87 -22.09 -0.80
CA PRO A 218 -4.31 -22.28 -0.69
C PRO A 218 -4.75 -23.54 -1.45
N GLY A 219 -5.62 -24.34 -0.82
CA GLY A 219 -6.09 -25.62 -1.35
C GLY A 219 -5.31 -26.84 -0.87
N GLN A 220 -4.14 -26.67 -0.25
CA GLN A 220 -3.48 -27.78 0.42
C GLN A 220 -4.29 -28.25 1.62
N THR A 221 -4.29 -29.54 1.87
CA THR A 221 -5.00 -30.14 3.01
C THR A 221 -4.00 -30.62 4.03
N PHE A 222 -4.08 -30.08 5.24
CA PHE A 222 -3.17 -30.43 6.34
C PHE A 222 -3.90 -31.23 7.41
N THR A 223 -3.19 -32.19 7.97
CA THR A 223 -3.58 -32.89 9.20
C THR A 223 -3.08 -32.08 10.39
N ILE A 224 -3.99 -31.66 11.25
CA ILE A 224 -3.68 -30.94 12.50
C ILE A 224 -3.66 -31.98 13.61
N PRO A 225 -2.47 -32.36 14.12
CA PRO A 225 -2.38 -33.31 15.25
C PRO A 225 -3.08 -32.75 16.49
N GLY A 226 -3.72 -33.63 17.27
CA GLY A 226 -4.37 -33.24 18.52
C GLY A 226 -3.37 -33.08 19.66
#